data_4ebb1bf50c1b15ed592fa4f118b5212b
#
_entry.id   4ebb1bf50c1b15ed592fa4f118b5212b
#
_cell.length_a   1.000
_cell.length_b   1.000
_cell.length_c   1.000
_cell.angle_alpha   90.00
_cell.angle_beta   90.00
_cell.angle_gamma   90.00
#
_symmetry.space_group_name_H-M   'P 1'
#
loop_
_entity.id
_entity.type
_entity.pdbx_description
1 polymer ?
#
loop_
_entity_poly.entity_id
_entity_poly.type
_entity_poly.pdbx_seq_one_letter_code
_entity_poly.pdbx_strand_id
1 'polypeptide(L)'
;MAGVPCRARRECVSVIRRITSDAALVALASEWAALWRAAPATPFAHPAWLLPWWRQFGTGRPHVAVRDDAVLALYEYQGRLLPIGAGTTDTCDMLGTDPAPLLAALLDDRPAELLAVPPTSPLRAVTVPPGWAIAWQDADTCPALPLPSTMDALLATVPAMARKLRMNQNRAARAGGITIRTATPDTLADDMATLIRLHQARWLAQGEAGTLSDPFVLAFHADSAPLLLRAGLLRVGVLAVDGAAAAAIYALLSPGRIHFYLSGFDAAFTFVSPGSLLLAAMLEQAIGEGRHEADFLRGREAYKYAWGAIDRISAQARIMPVL
;
A
#
# COMPACT_ATOMS: atom_id res chain seq x y z
N MET A 1 -1.18 -17.73 -57.32
CA MET A 1 -0.79 -17.43 -55.92
C MET A 1 -1.17 -15.99 -55.60
N ALA A 2 -2.29 -15.80 -54.95
CA ALA A 2 -2.80 -14.48 -54.60
C ALA A 2 -2.27 -14.06 -53.23
N GLY A 3 -1.52 -12.95 -53.20
CA GLY A 3 -0.99 -12.39 -51.97
C GLY A 3 -2.10 -11.79 -51.11
N VAL A 4 -2.16 -12.23 -49.83
CA VAL A 4 -3.05 -11.67 -48.82
C VAL A 4 -2.49 -10.29 -48.42
N PRO A 5 -3.26 -9.20 -48.47
CA PRO A 5 -2.79 -7.91 -48.01
C PRO A 5 -2.68 -7.90 -46.51
N CYS A 6 -1.48 -7.61 -46.00
CA CYS A 6 -1.19 -7.30 -44.60
C CYS A 6 -2.05 -6.09 -44.19
N ARG A 7 -3.07 -6.30 -43.35
CA ARG A 7 -3.83 -5.20 -42.71
C ARG A 7 -2.87 -4.45 -41.80
N ALA A 8 -2.47 -3.26 -42.21
CA ALA A 8 -1.81 -2.29 -41.34
C ALA A 8 -2.65 -2.10 -40.09
N ARG A 9 -2.09 -2.40 -38.90
CA ARG A 9 -2.65 -1.99 -37.62
C ARG A 9 -2.69 -0.46 -37.65
N ARG A 10 -3.87 0.12 -37.71
CA ARG A 10 -4.04 1.54 -37.39
C ARG A 10 -3.56 1.69 -35.94
N GLU A 11 -2.48 2.43 -35.75
CA GLU A 11 -2.11 2.96 -34.43
C GLU A 11 -3.28 3.86 -34.00
N CYS A 12 -4.18 3.33 -33.18
CA CYS A 12 -5.14 4.13 -32.46
C CYS A 12 -4.31 4.98 -31.49
N VAL A 13 -4.09 6.24 -31.79
CA VAL A 13 -3.54 7.19 -30.84
C VAL A 13 -4.56 7.29 -29.71
N SER A 14 -4.29 6.60 -28.60
CA SER A 14 -5.15 6.64 -27.41
C SER A 14 -5.19 8.08 -26.89
N VAL A 15 -6.37 8.65 -26.82
CA VAL A 15 -6.57 10.04 -26.34
C VAL A 15 -6.32 10.08 -24.83
N ILE A 16 -5.42 10.96 -24.39
CA ILE A 16 -5.21 11.23 -22.98
C ILE A 16 -6.25 12.24 -22.50
N ARG A 17 -7.06 11.85 -21.52
CA ARG A 17 -8.02 12.72 -20.84
C ARG A 17 -7.36 13.30 -19.60
N ARG A 18 -7.57 14.58 -19.35
CA ARG A 18 -7.12 15.27 -18.13
C ARG A 18 -8.32 15.47 -17.20
N ILE A 19 -8.19 15.07 -15.96
CA ILE A 19 -9.19 15.23 -14.89
C ILE A 19 -8.67 16.32 -13.94
N THR A 20 -9.40 17.41 -13.84
CA THR A 20 -8.97 18.63 -13.09
C THR A 20 -10.06 19.15 -12.14
N SER A 21 -11.12 18.37 -11.90
CA SER A 21 -12.17 18.71 -10.92
C SER A 21 -12.52 17.52 -10.06
N ASP A 22 -12.98 17.79 -8.84
CA ASP A 22 -13.40 16.78 -7.86
C ASP A 22 -14.54 15.91 -8.39
N ALA A 23 -15.52 16.52 -9.06
CA ALA A 23 -16.64 15.78 -9.63
C ALA A 23 -16.19 14.78 -10.70
N ALA A 24 -15.26 15.19 -11.59
CA ALA A 24 -14.71 14.32 -12.61
C ALA A 24 -13.80 13.24 -12.00
N LEU A 25 -13.05 13.55 -10.94
CA LEU A 25 -12.23 12.59 -10.21
C LEU A 25 -13.09 11.49 -9.57
N VAL A 26 -14.18 11.86 -8.92
CA VAL A 26 -15.13 10.90 -8.33
C VAL A 26 -15.81 10.06 -9.43
N ALA A 27 -16.22 10.67 -10.54
CA ALA A 27 -16.84 9.97 -11.66
C ALA A 27 -15.90 8.93 -12.31
N LEU A 28 -14.58 9.12 -12.22
CA LEU A 28 -13.58 8.19 -12.72
C LEU A 28 -13.49 6.88 -11.92
N ALA A 29 -14.03 6.80 -10.70
CA ALA A 29 -13.80 5.72 -9.74
C ALA A 29 -13.99 4.30 -10.33
N SER A 30 -15.07 4.07 -11.07
CA SER A 30 -15.37 2.73 -11.63
C SER A 30 -14.39 2.33 -12.74
N GLU A 31 -14.07 3.25 -13.63
CA GLU A 31 -13.07 3.04 -14.69
C GLU A 31 -11.68 2.82 -14.08
N TRP A 32 -11.28 3.64 -13.11
CA TRP A 32 -10.02 3.50 -12.40
C TRP A 32 -9.89 2.14 -11.72
N ALA A 33 -10.95 1.69 -11.03
CA ALA A 33 -10.97 0.37 -10.41
C ALA A 33 -10.88 -0.77 -11.44
N ALA A 34 -11.43 -0.60 -12.63
CA ALA A 34 -11.30 -1.56 -13.72
C ALA A 34 -9.86 -1.61 -14.25
N LEU A 35 -9.21 -0.47 -14.45
CA LEU A 35 -7.81 -0.36 -14.84
C LEU A 35 -6.88 -0.98 -13.78
N TRP A 36 -7.16 -0.74 -12.50
CA TRP A 36 -6.39 -1.35 -11.40
C TRP A 36 -6.46 -2.88 -11.43
N ARG A 37 -7.64 -3.46 -11.72
CA ARG A 37 -7.78 -4.93 -11.84
C ARG A 37 -7.02 -5.52 -13.03
N ALA A 38 -6.86 -4.75 -14.09
CA ALA A 38 -6.14 -5.17 -15.29
C ALA A 38 -4.62 -5.00 -15.18
N ALA A 39 -4.11 -4.20 -14.24
CA ALA A 39 -2.69 -3.91 -14.06
C ALA A 39 -2.14 -4.55 -12.78
N PRO A 40 -0.89 -5.04 -12.76
CA PRO A 40 -0.20 -5.47 -11.54
C PRO A 40 0.18 -4.24 -10.71
N ALA A 41 -0.72 -3.78 -9.84
CA ALA A 41 -0.56 -2.57 -9.05
C ALA A 41 -0.63 -2.83 -7.56
N THR A 42 -0.07 -1.90 -6.75
CA THR A 42 -0.25 -1.90 -5.30
C THR A 42 -1.66 -1.43 -4.93
N PRO A 43 -2.18 -1.78 -3.75
CA PRO A 43 -3.49 -1.31 -3.31
C PRO A 43 -3.54 0.21 -3.10
N PHE A 44 -2.39 0.84 -2.94
CA PHE A 44 -2.26 2.29 -2.80
C PHE A 44 -2.62 3.07 -4.08
N ALA A 45 -2.59 2.44 -5.25
CA ALA A 45 -3.02 3.04 -6.52
C ALA A 45 -4.53 2.81 -6.80
N HIS A 46 -5.27 2.14 -5.90
CA HIS A 46 -6.69 1.87 -6.08
C HIS A 46 -7.57 3.07 -5.68
N PRO A 47 -8.67 3.38 -6.39
CA PRO A 47 -9.53 4.51 -6.04
C PRO A 47 -10.19 4.39 -4.66
N ALA A 48 -10.38 3.18 -4.11
CA ALA A 48 -10.84 2.99 -2.73
C ALA A 48 -9.85 3.48 -1.65
N TRP A 49 -8.59 3.69 -2.02
CA TRP A 49 -7.58 4.35 -1.20
C TRP A 49 -7.47 5.83 -1.53
N LEU A 50 -7.30 6.17 -2.81
CA LEU A 50 -6.93 7.52 -3.24
C LEU A 50 -8.09 8.52 -3.19
N LEU A 51 -9.36 8.11 -3.42
CA LEU A 51 -10.49 9.04 -3.33
C LEU A 51 -10.83 9.42 -1.89
N PRO A 52 -10.86 8.51 -0.88
CA PRO A 52 -10.92 8.90 0.53
C PRO A 52 -9.74 9.79 0.96
N TRP A 53 -8.52 9.49 0.48
CA TRP A 53 -7.36 10.35 0.74
C TRP A 53 -7.59 11.76 0.19
N TRP A 54 -8.05 11.87 -1.04
CA TRP A 54 -8.35 13.17 -1.67
C TRP A 54 -9.39 13.97 -0.86
N ARG A 55 -10.41 13.30 -0.35
CA ARG A 55 -11.44 13.95 0.48
C ARG A 55 -10.90 14.55 1.77
N GLN A 56 -9.93 13.91 2.41
CA GLN A 56 -9.41 14.33 3.71
C GLN A 56 -8.20 15.25 3.60
N PHE A 57 -7.33 15.05 2.62
CA PHE A 57 -6.05 15.74 2.49
C PHE A 57 -5.91 16.55 1.20
N GLY A 58 -6.79 16.32 0.23
CA GLY A 58 -6.72 16.98 -1.06
C GLY A 58 -6.87 18.48 -0.93
N THR A 59 -5.91 19.22 -1.45
CA THR A 59 -5.93 20.70 -1.54
C THR A 59 -5.66 21.09 -2.98
N GLY A 60 -6.10 22.29 -3.37
CA GLY A 60 -5.90 22.75 -4.75
C GLY A 60 -6.78 22.01 -5.75
N ARG A 61 -6.17 21.45 -6.81
CA ARG A 61 -6.88 20.78 -7.91
C ARG A 61 -6.28 19.42 -8.18
N PRO A 62 -7.09 18.38 -8.51
CA PRO A 62 -6.57 17.14 -9.04
C PRO A 62 -6.00 17.38 -10.44
N HIS A 63 -4.90 16.73 -10.76
CA HIS A 63 -4.27 16.69 -12.06
C HIS A 63 -4.03 15.22 -12.42
N VAL A 64 -5.06 14.56 -12.97
CA VAL A 64 -4.99 13.14 -13.31
C VAL A 64 -5.02 12.98 -14.81
N ALA A 65 -4.03 12.27 -15.36
CA ALA A 65 -4.01 11.86 -16.76
C ALA A 65 -4.50 10.42 -16.87
N VAL A 66 -5.47 10.20 -17.75
CA VAL A 66 -6.11 8.90 -17.98
C VAL A 66 -6.02 8.55 -19.46
N ARG A 67 -5.56 7.35 -19.73
CA ARG A 67 -5.59 6.69 -21.02
C ARG A 67 -6.32 5.35 -20.87
N ASP A 68 -6.72 4.71 -21.95
CA ASP A 68 -7.49 3.46 -21.95
C ASP A 68 -6.85 2.33 -21.12
N ASP A 69 -5.54 2.37 -20.92
CA ASP A 69 -4.74 1.35 -20.21
C ASP A 69 -3.93 1.89 -19.04
N ALA A 70 -4.03 3.20 -18.72
CA ALA A 70 -3.12 3.83 -17.77
C ALA A 70 -3.73 5.02 -17.02
N VAL A 71 -3.31 5.22 -15.77
CA VAL A 71 -3.66 6.38 -14.93
C VAL A 71 -2.43 6.88 -14.20
N LEU A 72 -2.14 8.17 -14.31
CA LEU A 72 -1.18 8.90 -13.47
C LEU A 72 -1.93 9.96 -12.68
N ALA A 73 -1.96 9.83 -11.35
CA ALA A 73 -2.76 10.65 -10.46
C ALA A 73 -1.88 11.60 -9.63
N LEU A 74 -1.84 12.86 -10.04
CA LEU A 74 -1.17 13.95 -9.34
C LEU A 74 -2.20 14.99 -8.87
N TYR A 75 -1.76 15.93 -8.04
CA TYR A 75 -2.54 17.11 -7.64
C TYR A 75 -1.62 18.31 -7.46
N GLU A 76 -2.18 19.51 -7.57
CA GLU A 76 -1.45 20.74 -7.37
C GLU A 76 -1.37 21.10 -5.88
N TYR A 77 -0.14 21.29 -5.39
CA TYR A 77 0.13 21.75 -4.04
C TYR A 77 1.26 22.79 -4.05
N GLN A 78 0.97 24.00 -3.62
CA GLN A 78 1.95 25.10 -3.54
C GLN A 78 2.76 25.32 -4.84
N GLY A 79 2.08 25.32 -5.99
CA GLY A 79 2.69 25.57 -7.29
C GLY A 79 3.47 24.40 -7.90
N ARG A 80 3.36 23.21 -7.35
CA ARG A 80 3.97 21.96 -7.88
C ARG A 80 2.97 20.82 -7.91
N LEU A 81 3.27 19.78 -8.67
CA LEU A 81 2.46 18.58 -8.74
C LEU A 81 3.04 17.51 -7.82
N LEU A 82 2.19 16.93 -6.97
CA LEU A 82 2.52 15.81 -6.08
C LEU A 82 1.59 14.62 -6.38
N PRO A 83 1.99 13.38 -6.06
CA PRO A 83 1.10 12.22 -6.17
C PRO A 83 -0.10 12.37 -5.23
N ILE A 84 -1.32 12.07 -5.71
CA ILE A 84 -2.46 11.84 -4.83
C ILE A 84 -2.10 10.65 -3.92
N GLY A 85 -2.26 10.82 -2.60
CA GLY A 85 -1.81 9.84 -1.61
C GLY A 85 -0.52 10.22 -0.87
N ALA A 86 0.17 11.30 -1.26
CA ALA A 86 1.41 11.73 -0.63
C ALA A 86 1.28 11.84 0.90
N GLY A 87 2.29 11.38 1.62
CA GLY A 87 2.37 11.41 3.09
C GLY A 87 1.82 10.15 3.77
N THR A 88 0.64 9.66 3.41
CA THR A 88 0.04 8.45 4.01
C THR A 88 0.28 7.18 3.19
N THR A 89 0.66 7.32 1.93
CA THR A 89 0.87 6.22 1.00
C THR A 89 2.34 5.81 1.00
N ASP A 90 2.61 4.54 1.26
CA ASP A 90 3.98 4.02 1.32
C ASP A 90 4.60 3.74 -0.05
N THR A 91 3.77 3.58 -1.08
CA THR A 91 4.22 3.48 -2.47
C THR A 91 3.31 4.29 -3.37
N CYS A 92 3.83 5.35 -4.00
CA CYS A 92 3.14 6.13 -5.01
C CYS A 92 3.54 5.62 -6.39
N ASP A 93 2.56 5.15 -7.16
CA ASP A 93 2.78 4.56 -8.47
C ASP A 93 1.67 4.99 -9.44
N MET A 94 1.86 4.69 -10.70
CA MET A 94 0.84 4.81 -11.73
C MET A 94 0.20 3.46 -12.03
N LEU A 95 -0.93 3.45 -12.73
CA LEU A 95 -1.47 2.26 -13.36
C LEU A 95 -1.03 2.18 -14.82
N GLY A 96 -0.80 0.96 -15.31
CA GLY A 96 -0.42 0.70 -16.70
C GLY A 96 1.08 0.90 -16.96
N THR A 97 1.41 1.09 -18.22
CA THR A 97 2.78 1.24 -18.73
C THR A 97 2.95 2.59 -19.43
N ASP A 98 4.16 2.90 -19.89
CA ASP A 98 4.47 4.09 -20.65
C ASP A 98 4.02 5.41 -19.99
N PRO A 99 4.72 5.86 -18.92
CA PRO A 99 4.36 7.06 -18.16
C PRO A 99 4.60 8.38 -18.90
N ALA A 100 5.47 8.41 -19.90
CA ALA A 100 5.95 9.65 -20.49
C ALA A 100 4.84 10.50 -21.12
N PRO A 101 3.88 9.97 -21.91
CA PRO A 101 2.78 10.77 -22.46
C PRO A 101 1.84 11.31 -21.36
N LEU A 102 1.57 10.51 -20.31
CA LEU A 102 0.71 10.96 -19.22
C LEU A 102 1.38 12.07 -18.41
N LEU A 103 2.66 11.91 -18.10
CA LEU A 103 3.43 12.93 -17.39
C LEU A 103 3.51 14.22 -18.22
N ALA A 104 3.83 14.12 -19.51
CA ALA A 104 3.89 15.27 -20.42
C ALA A 104 2.55 16.03 -20.48
N ALA A 105 1.42 15.31 -20.44
CA ALA A 105 0.10 15.91 -20.42
C ALA A 105 -0.23 16.64 -19.09
N LEU A 106 0.52 16.41 -18.02
CA LEU A 106 0.26 17.01 -16.69
C LEU A 106 1.20 18.16 -16.35
N LEU A 107 2.45 18.17 -16.86
CA LEU A 107 3.47 19.11 -16.42
C LEU A 107 3.10 20.56 -16.69
N ASP A 108 2.43 20.87 -17.83
CA ASP A 108 2.17 22.26 -18.28
C ASP A 108 3.42 23.14 -18.07
N ASP A 109 3.41 24.04 -17.08
CA ASP A 109 4.52 24.89 -16.64
C ASP A 109 4.95 24.66 -15.18
N ARG A 110 4.41 23.60 -14.53
CA ARG A 110 4.60 23.35 -13.10
C ARG A 110 5.61 22.26 -12.84
N PRO A 111 6.55 22.46 -11.91
CA PRO A 111 7.41 21.39 -11.44
C PRO A 111 6.57 20.26 -10.81
N ALA A 112 7.13 19.06 -10.84
CA ALA A 112 6.49 17.90 -10.22
C ALA A 112 7.48 17.15 -9.32
N GLU A 113 6.97 16.49 -8.30
CA GLU A 113 7.70 15.55 -7.47
C GLU A 113 7.00 14.19 -7.54
N LEU A 114 7.77 13.15 -7.83
CA LEU A 114 7.35 11.76 -7.72
C LEU A 114 7.91 11.24 -6.39
N LEU A 115 7.05 10.74 -5.52
CA LEU A 115 7.42 10.34 -4.16
C LEU A 115 7.23 8.83 -3.99
N ALA A 116 8.05 8.20 -3.16
CA ALA A 116 7.92 6.79 -2.77
C ALA A 116 7.70 5.82 -3.96
N VAL A 117 8.38 6.07 -5.08
CA VAL A 117 8.26 5.27 -6.32
C VAL A 117 8.95 3.92 -6.14
N PRO A 118 8.23 2.79 -6.22
CA PRO A 118 8.83 1.47 -6.00
C PRO A 118 9.81 1.10 -7.13
N PRO A 119 10.77 0.19 -6.88
CA PRO A 119 11.77 -0.20 -7.89
C PRO A 119 11.18 -0.77 -9.17
N THR A 120 10.00 -1.38 -9.08
CA THR A 120 9.30 -2.03 -10.19
C THR A 120 8.38 -1.10 -10.98
N SER A 121 8.26 0.16 -10.55
CA SER A 121 7.39 1.14 -11.21
C SER A 121 7.89 1.51 -12.60
N PRO A 122 7.01 1.59 -13.62
CA PRO A 122 7.35 2.16 -14.92
C PRO A 122 7.80 3.63 -14.84
N LEU A 123 7.41 4.36 -13.80
CA LEU A 123 7.88 5.73 -13.55
C LEU A 123 9.40 5.82 -13.41
N ARG A 124 10.09 4.75 -12.96
CA ARG A 124 11.55 4.73 -12.81
C ARG A 124 12.31 4.93 -14.13
N ALA A 125 11.68 4.61 -15.25
CA ALA A 125 12.24 4.76 -16.59
C ALA A 125 11.58 5.92 -17.36
N VAL A 126 10.80 6.79 -16.70
CA VAL A 126 10.09 7.86 -17.35
C VAL A 126 11.06 8.88 -17.97
N THR A 127 10.77 9.28 -19.19
CA THR A 127 11.41 10.41 -19.85
C THR A 127 10.53 11.66 -19.72
N VAL A 128 11.15 12.82 -19.62
CA VAL A 128 10.46 14.10 -19.54
C VAL A 128 10.49 14.83 -20.89
N PRO A 129 9.54 15.72 -21.20
CA PRO A 129 9.52 16.47 -22.45
C PRO A 129 10.74 17.37 -22.62
N PRO A 130 11.06 17.82 -23.84
CA PRO A 130 12.07 18.85 -24.08
C PRO A 130 11.81 20.09 -23.22
N GLY A 131 12.87 20.67 -22.67
CA GLY A 131 12.79 21.80 -21.76
C GLY A 131 12.54 21.42 -20.30
N TRP A 132 12.53 20.13 -19.97
CA TRP A 132 12.40 19.61 -18.61
C TRP A 132 13.59 18.73 -18.23
N ALA A 133 13.92 18.71 -16.94
CA ALA A 133 14.90 17.81 -16.36
C ALA A 133 14.28 16.99 -15.23
N ILE A 134 14.73 15.75 -15.07
CA ILE A 134 14.35 14.87 -13.97
C ILE A 134 15.58 14.45 -13.18
N ALA A 135 15.53 14.58 -11.87
CA ALA A 135 16.57 14.16 -10.96
C ALA A 135 16.02 13.14 -9.95
N TRP A 136 16.60 11.95 -9.94
CA TRP A 136 16.24 10.85 -9.05
C TRP A 136 17.17 10.79 -7.84
N GLN A 137 16.60 10.40 -6.70
CA GLN A 137 17.36 10.04 -5.49
C GLN A 137 16.66 8.89 -4.76
N ASP A 138 17.44 8.11 -4.00
CA ASP A 138 16.88 7.09 -3.11
C ASP A 138 16.01 7.75 -2.03
N ALA A 139 14.95 7.04 -1.63
CA ALA A 139 14.03 7.49 -0.61
C ALA A 139 13.96 6.47 0.54
N ASP A 140 12.84 5.79 0.71
CA ASP A 140 12.60 4.92 1.87
C ASP A 140 13.06 3.48 1.63
N THR A 141 13.51 2.83 2.71
CA THR A 141 13.72 1.39 2.73
C THR A 141 12.39 0.69 3.04
N CYS A 142 11.99 -0.22 2.16
CA CYS A 142 10.75 -1.00 2.24
C CYS A 142 11.11 -2.50 2.21
N PRO A 143 11.36 -3.14 3.39
CA PRO A 143 11.72 -4.56 3.43
C PRO A 143 10.57 -5.43 2.92
N ALA A 144 10.89 -6.40 2.05
CA ALA A 144 9.94 -7.36 1.52
C ALA A 144 10.45 -8.79 1.74
N LEU A 145 9.53 -9.71 1.96
CA LEU A 145 9.79 -11.12 2.25
C LEU A 145 9.21 -11.97 1.12
N PRO A 146 10.04 -12.67 0.34
CA PRO A 146 9.56 -13.70 -0.56
C PRO A 146 8.86 -14.81 0.23
N LEU A 147 7.66 -15.21 -0.18
CA LEU A 147 6.89 -16.26 0.47
C LEU A 147 7.04 -17.57 -0.31
N PRO A 148 7.48 -18.65 0.35
CA PRO A 148 7.48 -20.00 -0.24
C PRO A 148 6.06 -20.57 -0.27
N SER A 149 5.90 -21.78 -0.82
CA SER A 149 4.60 -22.43 -0.96
C SER A 149 4.00 -22.96 0.35
N THR A 150 4.78 -23.02 1.44
CA THR A 150 4.30 -23.46 2.76
C THR A 150 4.91 -22.66 3.90
N MET A 151 4.19 -22.56 5.01
CA MET A 151 4.70 -21.90 6.22
C MET A 151 5.90 -22.65 6.81
N ASP A 152 5.93 -23.98 6.74
CA ASP A 152 7.07 -24.80 7.20
C ASP A 152 8.34 -24.47 6.41
N ALA A 153 8.23 -24.31 5.10
CA ALA A 153 9.37 -23.90 4.27
C ALA A 153 9.87 -22.50 4.66
N LEU A 154 8.98 -21.57 4.97
CA LEU A 154 9.37 -20.25 5.48
C LEU A 154 10.10 -20.37 6.83
N LEU A 155 9.53 -21.09 7.77
CA LEU A 155 10.11 -21.27 9.12
C LEU A 155 11.44 -22.00 9.09
N ALA A 156 11.67 -22.88 8.12
CA ALA A 156 12.96 -23.55 7.92
C ALA A 156 14.08 -22.55 7.58
N THR A 157 13.78 -21.43 6.90
CA THR A 157 14.77 -20.38 6.59
C THR A 157 15.08 -19.48 7.79
N VAL A 158 14.21 -19.45 8.80
CA VAL A 158 14.32 -18.58 9.99
C VAL A 158 14.16 -19.38 11.30
N PRO A 159 15.07 -20.31 11.62
CA PRO A 159 14.90 -21.27 12.74
C PRO A 159 14.81 -20.60 14.12
N ALA A 160 15.41 -19.42 14.29
CA ALA A 160 15.29 -18.65 15.52
C ALA A 160 13.85 -18.14 15.72
N MET A 161 13.22 -17.65 14.65
CA MET A 161 11.82 -17.22 14.67
C MET A 161 10.89 -18.42 14.88
N ALA A 162 11.13 -19.54 14.23
CA ALA A 162 10.36 -20.78 14.42
C ALA A 162 10.34 -21.24 15.89
N ARG A 163 11.51 -21.20 16.58
CA ARG A 163 11.60 -21.51 18.03
C ARG A 163 10.84 -20.49 18.86
N LYS A 164 10.98 -19.19 18.56
CA LYS A 164 10.29 -18.12 19.26
C LYS A 164 8.77 -18.26 19.14
N LEU A 165 8.25 -18.57 17.97
CA LEU A 165 6.81 -18.79 17.75
C LEU A 165 6.30 -19.96 18.56
N ARG A 166 6.96 -21.13 18.53
CA ARG A 166 6.58 -22.31 19.35
C ARG A 166 6.56 -21.99 20.83
N MET A 167 7.58 -21.28 21.33
CA MET A 167 7.64 -20.87 22.73
C MET A 167 6.48 -19.95 23.10
N ASN A 168 6.15 -18.97 22.25
CA ASN A 168 5.08 -18.03 22.46
C ASN A 168 3.69 -18.69 22.39
N GLN A 169 3.48 -19.62 21.46
CA GLN A 169 2.27 -20.46 21.38
C GLN A 169 2.05 -21.26 22.67
N ASN A 170 3.11 -21.89 23.20
CA ASN A 170 3.05 -22.64 24.46
C ASN A 170 2.75 -21.73 25.67
N ARG A 171 3.29 -20.51 25.68
CA ARG A 171 2.96 -19.50 26.71
C ARG A 171 1.52 -19.04 26.62
N ALA A 172 1.05 -18.75 25.40
CA ALA A 172 -0.31 -18.34 25.13
C ALA A 172 -1.32 -19.44 25.54
N ALA A 173 -1.03 -20.73 25.23
CA ALA A 173 -1.86 -21.85 25.65
C ALA A 173 -2.03 -21.91 27.18
N ARG A 174 -0.95 -21.63 27.94
CA ARG A 174 -1.00 -21.59 29.43
C ARG A 174 -1.73 -20.37 29.95
N ALA A 175 -1.85 -19.30 29.15
CA ALA A 175 -2.52 -18.05 29.52
C ALA A 175 -3.99 -17.99 29.08
N GLY A 176 -4.65 -19.13 28.87
CA GLY A 176 -6.05 -19.21 28.46
C GLY A 176 -6.26 -19.41 26.95
N GLY A 177 -5.16 -19.55 26.18
CA GLY A 177 -5.22 -19.73 24.73
C GLY A 177 -5.30 -18.45 23.94
N ILE A 178 -5.28 -18.60 22.61
CA ILE A 178 -5.44 -17.48 21.67
C ILE A 178 -6.62 -17.74 20.72
N THR A 179 -7.29 -16.67 20.34
CA THR A 179 -8.19 -16.67 19.19
C THR A 179 -7.71 -15.63 18.18
N ILE A 180 -7.81 -15.96 16.89
CA ILE A 180 -7.48 -15.06 15.80
C ILE A 180 -8.70 -14.93 14.89
N ARG A 181 -9.08 -13.71 14.56
CA ARG A 181 -10.15 -13.44 13.60
C ARG A 181 -9.69 -12.43 12.56
N THR A 182 -10.33 -12.50 11.41
CA THR A 182 -10.20 -11.50 10.34
C THR A 182 -11.52 -10.72 10.28
N ALA A 183 -11.43 -9.41 10.10
CA ALA A 183 -12.58 -8.52 10.00
C ALA A 183 -13.50 -8.92 8.83
N THR A 184 -14.79 -8.88 9.12
CA THR A 184 -15.89 -8.98 8.15
C THR A 184 -16.57 -7.63 8.02
N PRO A 185 -17.48 -7.41 7.07
CA PRO A 185 -18.28 -6.19 7.01
C PRO A 185 -18.96 -5.83 8.34
N ASP A 186 -19.42 -6.83 9.09
CA ASP A 186 -20.14 -6.64 10.35
C ASP A 186 -19.21 -6.32 11.53
N THR A 187 -17.96 -6.78 11.50
CA THR A 187 -16.98 -6.59 12.60
C THR A 187 -15.96 -5.50 12.32
N LEU A 188 -15.90 -4.96 11.09
CA LEU A 188 -14.86 -4.03 10.67
C LEU A 188 -14.73 -2.81 11.58
N ALA A 189 -15.87 -2.22 12.00
CA ALA A 189 -15.86 -1.02 12.85
C ALA A 189 -15.19 -1.30 14.20
N ASP A 190 -15.54 -2.41 14.85
CA ASP A 190 -14.99 -2.81 16.15
C ASP A 190 -13.52 -3.24 16.05
N ASP A 191 -13.15 -3.92 14.95
CA ASP A 191 -11.79 -4.35 14.70
C ASP A 191 -10.87 -3.16 14.40
N MET A 192 -11.37 -2.14 13.67
CA MET A 192 -10.66 -0.88 13.47
C MET A 192 -10.52 -0.09 14.78
N ALA A 193 -11.56 0.00 15.60
CA ALA A 193 -11.46 0.63 16.92
C ALA A 193 -10.43 -0.08 17.82
N THR A 194 -10.37 -1.40 17.77
CA THR A 194 -9.36 -2.21 18.46
C THR A 194 -7.95 -1.90 17.95
N LEU A 195 -7.74 -1.86 16.64
CA LEU A 195 -6.45 -1.50 16.05
C LEU A 195 -6.01 -0.10 16.48
N ILE A 196 -6.89 0.90 16.39
CA ILE A 196 -6.59 2.29 16.75
C ILE A 196 -6.16 2.36 18.22
N ARG A 197 -6.92 1.77 19.13
CA ARG A 197 -6.60 1.73 20.56
C ARG A 197 -5.23 1.10 20.82
N LEU A 198 -4.96 -0.08 20.25
CA LEU A 198 -3.69 -0.79 20.43
C LEU A 198 -2.50 -0.07 19.80
N HIS A 199 -2.70 0.55 18.65
CA HIS A 199 -1.68 1.36 17.97
C HIS A 199 -1.32 2.60 18.80
N GLN A 200 -2.33 3.37 19.26
CA GLN A 200 -2.11 4.56 20.06
C GLN A 200 -1.42 4.22 21.37
N ALA A 201 -1.87 3.17 22.09
CA ALA A 201 -1.24 2.73 23.33
C ALA A 201 0.25 2.39 23.16
N ARG A 202 0.60 1.72 22.05
CA ARG A 202 2.00 1.39 21.72
C ARG A 202 2.85 2.64 21.51
N TRP A 203 2.38 3.62 20.73
CA TRP A 203 3.14 4.83 20.42
C TRP A 203 3.26 5.76 21.64
N LEU A 204 2.19 5.91 22.42
CA LEU A 204 2.23 6.65 23.70
C LEU A 204 3.25 6.07 24.67
N ALA A 205 3.39 4.74 24.74
CA ALA A 205 4.42 4.08 25.54
C ALA A 205 5.85 4.37 25.07
N GLN A 206 6.03 4.84 23.83
CA GLN A 206 7.32 5.28 23.26
C GLN A 206 7.51 6.82 23.32
N GLY A 207 6.54 7.54 23.89
CA GLY A 207 6.57 9.01 23.98
C GLY A 207 6.14 9.72 22.68
N GLU A 208 5.52 8.99 21.76
CA GLU A 208 5.07 9.52 20.46
C GLU A 208 3.55 9.42 20.33
N ALA A 209 2.96 10.32 19.54
CA ALA A 209 1.52 10.30 19.31
C ALA A 209 1.09 9.17 18.34
N GLY A 210 1.95 8.80 17.39
CA GLY A 210 1.66 7.83 16.33
C GLY A 210 0.69 8.37 15.26
N THR A 211 0.71 7.75 14.10
CA THR A 211 -0.06 8.21 12.92
C THR A 211 -1.58 8.20 13.16
N LEU A 212 -2.10 7.24 13.92
CA LEU A 212 -3.53 7.13 14.22
C LEU A 212 -3.99 8.06 15.36
N SER A 213 -3.21 9.07 15.76
CA SER A 213 -3.65 10.17 16.63
C SER A 213 -4.17 11.37 15.83
N ASP A 214 -3.84 11.48 14.55
CA ASP A 214 -4.28 12.55 13.67
C ASP A 214 -5.76 12.32 13.26
N PRO A 215 -6.67 13.28 13.52
CA PRO A 215 -8.09 13.14 13.19
C PRO A 215 -8.35 13.01 11.68
N PHE A 216 -7.54 13.62 10.83
CA PHE A 216 -7.68 13.48 9.37
C PHE A 216 -7.27 12.09 8.90
N VAL A 217 -6.23 11.49 9.50
CA VAL A 217 -5.83 10.10 9.24
C VAL A 217 -6.91 9.13 9.71
N LEU A 218 -7.51 9.37 10.88
CA LEU A 218 -8.63 8.56 11.37
C LEU A 218 -9.84 8.63 10.43
N ALA A 219 -10.22 9.84 10.00
CA ALA A 219 -11.33 10.03 9.06
C ALA A 219 -11.04 9.37 7.70
N PHE A 220 -9.81 9.47 7.21
CA PHE A 220 -9.37 8.78 6.00
C PHE A 220 -9.54 7.25 6.11
N HIS A 221 -9.11 6.64 7.21
CA HIS A 221 -9.26 5.20 7.40
C HIS A 221 -10.72 4.79 7.63
N ALA A 222 -11.54 5.61 8.30
CA ALA A 222 -12.96 5.37 8.45
C ALA A 222 -13.68 5.34 7.07
N ASP A 223 -13.28 6.20 6.15
CA ASP A 223 -13.81 6.24 4.78
C ASP A 223 -13.26 5.12 3.89
N SER A 224 -11.95 4.85 3.96
CA SER A 224 -11.28 3.94 3.03
C SER A 224 -11.44 2.47 3.40
N ALA A 225 -11.42 2.10 4.69
CA ALA A 225 -11.43 0.70 5.12
C ALA A 225 -12.67 -0.07 4.63
N PRO A 226 -13.92 0.45 4.72
CA PRO A 226 -15.09 -0.24 4.17
C PRO A 226 -15.03 -0.41 2.63
N LEU A 227 -14.47 0.56 1.92
CA LEU A 227 -14.32 0.50 0.46
C LEU A 227 -13.28 -0.55 0.06
N LEU A 228 -12.15 -0.58 0.75
CA LEU A 228 -11.08 -1.56 0.54
C LEU A 228 -11.52 -2.97 0.90
N LEU A 229 -12.27 -3.15 2.00
CA LEU A 229 -12.80 -4.46 2.38
C LEU A 229 -13.77 -5.00 1.32
N ARG A 230 -14.70 -4.17 0.83
CA ARG A 230 -15.61 -4.54 -0.27
C ARG A 230 -14.89 -4.87 -1.56
N ALA A 231 -13.76 -4.22 -1.82
CA ALA A 231 -12.92 -4.48 -3.00
C ALA A 231 -12.03 -5.73 -2.83
N GLY A 232 -12.02 -6.39 -1.65
CA GLY A 232 -11.13 -7.51 -1.34
C GLY A 232 -9.67 -7.11 -1.16
N LEU A 233 -9.42 -5.83 -0.85
CA LEU A 233 -8.07 -5.25 -0.74
C LEU A 233 -7.64 -4.99 0.70
N LEU A 234 -8.49 -5.28 1.69
CA LEU A 234 -8.20 -5.09 3.11
C LEU A 234 -8.28 -6.40 3.86
N ARG A 235 -7.35 -6.58 4.78
CA ARG A 235 -7.39 -7.59 5.83
C ARG A 235 -7.02 -6.94 7.17
N VAL A 236 -7.96 -6.90 8.10
CA VAL A 236 -7.69 -6.54 9.49
C VAL A 236 -7.74 -7.82 10.32
N GLY A 237 -6.58 -8.20 10.87
CA GLY A 237 -6.48 -9.34 11.80
C GLY A 237 -6.47 -8.86 13.23
N VAL A 238 -7.19 -9.55 14.11
CA VAL A 238 -7.18 -9.34 15.57
C VAL A 238 -6.87 -10.64 16.28
N LEU A 239 -5.90 -10.60 17.18
CA LEU A 239 -5.56 -11.70 18.08
C LEU A 239 -5.98 -11.33 19.51
N ALA A 240 -6.71 -12.23 20.16
CA ALA A 240 -7.03 -12.13 21.57
C ALA A 240 -6.36 -13.25 22.37
N VAL A 241 -5.96 -12.96 23.62
CA VAL A 241 -5.46 -13.90 24.61
C VAL A 241 -6.48 -13.94 25.73
N ASP A 242 -6.99 -15.12 26.05
CA ASP A 242 -8.05 -15.31 27.06
C ASP A 242 -9.23 -14.33 26.86
N GLY A 243 -9.66 -14.15 25.60
CA GLY A 243 -10.75 -13.25 25.22
C GLY A 243 -10.38 -11.76 25.14
N ALA A 244 -9.24 -11.32 25.66
CA ALA A 244 -8.81 -9.92 25.62
C ALA A 244 -7.98 -9.63 24.34
N ALA A 245 -8.35 -8.59 23.59
CA ALA A 245 -7.65 -8.20 22.37
C ALA A 245 -6.21 -7.74 22.69
N ALA A 246 -5.22 -8.51 22.20
CA ALA A 246 -3.81 -8.36 22.50
C ALA A 246 -2.98 -7.83 21.32
N ALA A 247 -3.40 -8.04 20.07
CA ALA A 247 -2.78 -7.46 18.89
C ALA A 247 -3.79 -7.25 17.76
N ALA A 248 -3.51 -6.26 16.93
CA ALA A 248 -4.22 -6.03 15.68
C ALA A 248 -3.25 -5.62 14.56
N ILE A 249 -3.53 -6.08 13.34
CA ILE A 249 -2.76 -5.75 12.14
C ILE A 249 -3.72 -5.36 11.02
N TYR A 250 -3.46 -4.23 10.38
CA TYR A 250 -4.09 -3.76 9.15
C TYR A 250 -3.15 -4.09 7.99
N ALA A 251 -3.55 -4.97 7.13
CA ALA A 251 -2.82 -5.31 5.93
C ALA A 251 -3.64 -5.02 4.68
N LEU A 252 -2.97 -4.59 3.62
CA LEU A 252 -3.56 -4.39 2.30
C LEU A 252 -3.19 -5.57 1.40
N LEU A 253 -4.05 -5.85 0.43
CA LEU A 253 -3.91 -6.98 -0.47
C LEU A 253 -3.84 -6.50 -1.92
N SER A 254 -2.94 -7.11 -2.70
CA SER A 254 -2.88 -6.97 -4.15
C SER A 254 -2.60 -8.33 -4.80
N PRO A 255 -2.69 -8.50 -6.11
CA PRO A 255 -2.39 -9.76 -6.75
C PRO A 255 -1.01 -10.32 -6.33
N GLY A 256 -1.01 -11.49 -5.72
CA GLY A 256 0.18 -12.19 -5.26
C GLY A 256 0.89 -11.60 -4.03
N ARG A 257 0.40 -10.51 -3.41
CA ARG A 257 1.09 -9.83 -2.31
C ARG A 257 0.16 -9.49 -1.14
N ILE A 258 0.76 -9.44 0.07
CA ILE A 258 0.18 -8.85 1.26
C ILE A 258 1.11 -7.71 1.73
N HIS A 259 0.54 -6.54 2.06
CA HIS A 259 1.27 -5.35 2.51
C HIS A 259 0.89 -5.05 3.96
N PHE A 260 1.84 -5.13 4.89
CA PHE A 260 1.60 -4.89 6.32
C PHE A 260 1.73 -3.40 6.63
N TYR A 261 0.59 -2.71 6.75
CA TYR A 261 0.54 -1.26 6.80
C TYR A 261 0.57 -0.70 8.22
N LEU A 262 -0.35 -1.13 9.10
CA LEU A 262 -0.41 -0.66 10.48
C LEU A 262 -0.53 -1.84 11.44
N SER A 263 0.01 -1.68 12.66
CA SER A 263 -0.11 -2.68 13.71
C SER A 263 -0.11 -2.04 15.08
N GLY A 264 -0.78 -2.69 16.02
CA GLY A 264 -0.75 -2.37 17.43
C GLY A 264 -0.76 -3.63 18.28
N PHE A 265 -0.24 -3.56 19.49
CA PHE A 265 -0.33 -4.64 20.47
C PHE A 265 -0.39 -4.06 21.88
N ASP A 266 -0.98 -4.81 22.78
CA ASP A 266 -1.06 -4.47 24.21
C ASP A 266 0.22 -4.92 24.95
N ALA A 267 0.86 -3.99 25.65
CA ALA A 267 2.06 -4.23 26.42
C ALA A 267 1.85 -5.29 27.53
N ALA A 268 0.63 -5.43 28.05
CA ALA A 268 0.30 -6.44 29.06
C ALA A 268 0.53 -7.88 28.56
N PHE A 269 0.47 -8.10 27.24
CA PHE A 269 0.64 -9.41 26.62
C PHE A 269 2.02 -9.62 25.96
N THR A 270 3.02 -8.78 26.23
CA THR A 270 4.37 -8.91 25.63
C THR A 270 5.02 -10.25 25.91
N PHE A 271 4.68 -10.92 27.03
CA PHE A 271 5.19 -12.23 27.40
C PHE A 271 4.85 -13.35 26.39
N VAL A 272 3.81 -13.18 25.55
CA VAL A 272 3.47 -14.09 24.44
C VAL A 272 3.83 -13.51 23.07
N SER A 273 4.32 -12.28 22.99
CA SER A 273 4.60 -11.55 21.71
C SER A 273 3.43 -11.62 20.73
N PRO A 274 2.24 -11.06 21.06
CA PRO A 274 1.01 -11.29 20.31
C PRO A 274 1.09 -10.78 18.88
N GLY A 275 1.83 -9.68 18.62
CA GLY A 275 2.08 -9.17 17.27
C GLY A 275 2.83 -10.17 16.37
N SER A 276 3.81 -10.92 16.94
CA SER A 276 4.53 -11.98 16.19
C SER A 276 3.64 -13.19 15.87
N LEU A 277 2.76 -13.57 16.80
CA LEU A 277 1.81 -14.66 16.60
C LEU A 277 0.76 -14.29 15.55
N LEU A 278 0.22 -13.08 15.60
CA LEU A 278 -0.74 -12.60 14.61
C LEU A 278 -0.11 -12.47 13.23
N LEU A 279 1.12 -11.91 13.15
CA LEU A 279 1.85 -11.82 11.87
C LEU A 279 2.11 -13.21 11.28
N ALA A 280 2.50 -14.19 12.10
CA ALA A 280 2.68 -15.58 11.64
C ALA A 280 1.40 -16.15 11.02
N ALA A 281 0.26 -16.00 11.69
CA ALA A 281 -1.02 -16.46 11.19
C ALA A 281 -1.44 -15.77 9.88
N MET A 282 -1.19 -14.47 9.75
CA MET A 282 -1.49 -13.73 8.52
C MET A 282 -0.55 -14.11 7.37
N LEU A 283 0.72 -14.42 7.64
CA LEU A 283 1.66 -14.96 6.65
C LEU A 283 1.24 -16.37 6.19
N GLU A 284 0.86 -17.25 7.13
CA GLU A 284 0.36 -18.60 6.82
C GLU A 284 -0.89 -18.53 5.94
N GLN A 285 -1.84 -17.65 6.27
CA GLN A 285 -3.02 -17.43 5.45
C GLN A 285 -2.65 -16.90 4.06
N ALA A 286 -1.72 -15.94 3.96
CA ALA A 286 -1.26 -15.39 2.68
C ALA A 286 -0.60 -16.46 1.80
N ILE A 287 0.23 -17.32 2.38
CA ILE A 287 0.84 -18.48 1.71
C ILE A 287 -0.25 -19.43 1.23
N GLY A 288 -1.22 -19.79 2.09
CA GLY A 288 -2.35 -20.66 1.73
C GLY A 288 -3.22 -20.12 0.60
N GLU A 289 -3.27 -18.79 0.42
CA GLU A 289 -3.94 -18.12 -0.70
C GLU A 289 -3.06 -18.03 -1.96
N GLY A 290 -1.86 -18.59 -1.96
CA GLY A 290 -0.93 -18.55 -3.08
C GLY A 290 -0.23 -17.21 -3.28
N ARG A 291 -0.15 -16.37 -2.25
CA ARG A 291 0.64 -15.14 -2.32
C ARG A 291 2.12 -15.49 -2.22
N HIS A 292 2.91 -14.81 -3.04
CA HIS A 292 4.34 -15.07 -3.16
C HIS A 292 5.23 -14.02 -2.48
N GLU A 293 4.62 -12.96 -1.90
CA GLU A 293 5.36 -11.88 -1.27
C GLU A 293 4.59 -11.24 -0.12
N ALA A 294 5.32 -10.94 0.97
CA ALA A 294 4.89 -10.06 2.04
C ALA A 294 5.74 -8.78 2.02
N ASP A 295 5.10 -7.65 1.79
CA ASP A 295 5.72 -6.32 1.80
C ASP A 295 5.49 -5.70 3.18
N PHE A 296 6.58 -5.41 3.90
CA PHE A 296 6.51 -4.77 5.21
C PHE A 296 6.50 -3.25 5.15
N LEU A 297 6.47 -2.70 3.94
CA LEU A 297 6.40 -1.27 3.70
C LEU A 297 7.57 -0.50 4.35
N ARG A 298 7.43 0.83 4.52
CA ARG A 298 8.52 1.67 5.03
C ARG A 298 9.00 1.28 6.43
N GLY A 299 10.29 1.50 6.68
CA GLY A 299 10.92 1.34 7.99
C GLY A 299 11.79 0.09 8.12
N ARG A 300 12.83 0.22 8.94
CA ARG A 300 13.87 -0.81 9.15
C ARG A 300 13.73 -1.50 10.51
N GLU A 301 12.52 -1.77 10.96
CA GLU A 301 12.28 -2.39 12.24
C GLU A 301 12.82 -3.82 12.27
N ALA A 302 13.55 -4.15 13.33
CA ALA A 302 14.27 -5.41 13.46
C ALA A 302 13.40 -6.67 13.29
N TYR A 303 12.09 -6.59 13.61
CA TYR A 303 11.21 -7.73 13.46
C TYR A 303 11.04 -8.16 12.00
N LYS A 304 11.07 -7.22 11.04
CA LYS A 304 10.95 -7.51 9.60
C LYS A 304 12.10 -8.42 9.14
N TYR A 305 13.31 -8.08 9.55
CA TYR A 305 14.52 -8.86 9.20
C TYR A 305 14.59 -10.20 9.95
N ALA A 306 13.98 -10.27 11.13
CA ALA A 306 13.87 -11.54 11.86
C ALA A 306 13.00 -12.60 11.10
N TRP A 307 12.15 -12.16 10.17
CA TRP A 307 11.41 -12.99 9.24
C TRP A 307 12.17 -13.27 7.92
N GLY A 308 13.36 -12.69 7.74
CA GLY A 308 14.16 -12.84 6.52
C GLY A 308 13.81 -11.84 5.41
N ALA A 309 13.18 -10.72 5.74
CA ALA A 309 12.90 -9.67 4.77
C ALA A 309 14.19 -9.05 4.20
N ILE A 310 14.14 -8.65 2.93
CA ILE A 310 15.24 -8.06 2.17
C ILE A 310 14.85 -6.64 1.80
N ASP A 311 15.80 -5.72 1.94
CA ASP A 311 15.61 -4.31 1.62
C ASP A 311 15.26 -4.08 0.14
N ARG A 312 14.25 -3.26 -0.07
CA ARG A 312 13.93 -2.61 -1.34
C ARG A 312 13.97 -1.11 -1.12
N ILE A 313 14.63 -0.39 -2.00
CA ILE A 313 14.75 1.06 -1.90
C ILE A 313 13.77 1.69 -2.87
N SER A 314 12.80 2.44 -2.34
CA SER A 314 11.98 3.33 -3.15
C SER A 314 12.80 4.53 -3.61
N ALA A 315 12.30 5.28 -4.57
CA ALA A 315 12.94 6.52 -4.99
C ALA A 315 11.95 7.66 -5.04
N GLN A 316 12.51 8.86 -5.07
CA GLN A 316 11.78 10.08 -5.38
C GLN A 316 12.47 10.82 -6.51
N ALA A 317 11.69 11.59 -7.28
CA ALA A 317 12.23 12.42 -8.34
C ALA A 317 11.71 13.83 -8.23
N ARG A 318 12.54 14.78 -8.65
CA ARG A 318 12.15 16.17 -8.92
C ARG A 318 12.20 16.41 -10.42
N ILE A 319 11.14 16.98 -10.94
CA ILE A 319 10.95 17.30 -12.35
C ILE A 319 10.80 18.82 -12.44
N MET A 320 11.74 19.46 -13.10
CA MET A 320 11.86 20.93 -13.15
C MET A 320 12.02 21.40 -14.58
N PRO A 321 11.50 22.59 -14.95
CA PRO A 321 11.86 23.20 -16.24
C PRO A 321 13.37 23.50 -16.26
N VAL A 322 13.97 23.32 -17.43
CA VAL A 322 15.37 23.74 -17.69
C VAL A 322 15.34 25.22 -18.05
N LEU A 323 16.04 26.02 -17.26
CA LEU A 323 16.17 27.47 -17.46
C LEU A 323 17.02 27.79 -18.67
#